data_aba1ef9008b821961005e99a5c9f3414
#
_entry.id   aba1ef9008b821961005e99a5c9f3414
#
_cell.length_a   1.000
_cell.length_b   1.000
_cell.length_c   1.000
_cell.angle_alpha   90.00
_cell.angle_beta   90.00
_cell.angle_gamma   90.00
#
_symmetry.space_group_name_H-M   'P 1'
#
loop_
_entity.id
_entity.type
_entity.pdbx_description
1 polymer ?
#
loop_
_entity_poly.entity_id
_entity_poly.type
_entity_poly.pdbx_seq_one_letter_code
_entity_poly.pdbx_strand_id
1 'polypeptide(L)' 'MAESMIKLIRKMFDENKELTLKQIYDGLEENSNIEMTGNTLKHRIRSSIYSLKKGNSVKRITAATYQKL' A
#
# COMPACT_ATOMS: atom_id res chain seq x y z
N MET A 1 -12.17 15.16 4.29
CA MET A 1 -11.41 14.20 5.11
C MET A 1 -10.39 13.47 4.26
N ALA A 2 -9.22 13.25 4.81
CA ALA A 2 -8.21 12.46 4.11
C ALA A 2 -8.67 11.00 4.00
N GLU A 3 -8.44 10.37 2.86
CA GLU A 3 -8.71 8.95 2.71
C GLU A 3 -7.75 8.14 3.56
N SER A 4 -8.21 6.98 4.04
CA SER A 4 -7.34 6.11 4.82
C SER A 4 -6.24 5.53 3.91
N MET A 5 -5.09 5.23 4.50
CA MET A 5 -3.97 4.62 3.79
C MET A 5 -4.39 3.31 3.12
N ILE A 6 -5.16 2.49 3.82
CA ILE A 6 -5.64 1.22 3.31
C ILE A 6 -6.47 1.42 2.04
N LYS A 7 -7.33 2.43 2.04
CA LYS A 7 -8.18 2.71 0.90
C LYS A 7 -7.38 3.14 -0.32
N LEU A 8 -6.35 3.96 -0.11
CA LEU A 8 -5.48 4.41 -1.19
C LEU A 8 -4.70 3.23 -1.78
N ILE A 9 -4.18 2.35 -0.94
CA ILE A 9 -3.45 1.17 -1.39
C ILE A 9 -4.37 0.22 -2.16
N ARG A 10 -5.60 0.04 -1.69
CA ARG A 10 -6.58 -0.79 -2.40
C ARG A 10 -6.86 -0.26 -3.80
N LYS A 11 -6.95 1.05 -3.95
CA LYS A 11 -7.13 1.66 -5.27
C LYS A 11 -5.95 1.35 -6.19
N MET A 12 -4.73 1.39 -5.65
CA MET A 12 -3.55 1.06 -6.42
C MET A 12 -3.61 -0.39 -6.91
N PHE A 13 -4.06 -1.31 -6.07
CA PHE A 13 -4.23 -2.71 -6.46
C PHE A 13 -5.39 -2.93 -7.43
N ASP A 14 -6.38 -2.04 -7.43
CA ASP A 14 -7.46 -2.11 -8.42
C ASP A 14 -6.96 -1.79 -9.82
N GLU A 15 -5.94 -0.94 -9.91
CA GLU A 15 -5.32 -0.56 -11.18
C GLU A 15 -4.20 -1.51 -11.61
N ASN A 16 -3.55 -2.16 -10.64
CA ASN A 16 -2.38 -3.02 -10.88
C ASN A 16 -2.52 -4.28 -10.03
N LYS A 17 -2.63 -5.42 -10.67
CA LYS A 17 -2.79 -6.69 -9.95
C LYS A 17 -1.60 -7.03 -9.05
N GLU A 18 -0.41 -6.59 -9.42
CA GLU A 18 0.81 -6.81 -8.65
C GLU A 18 1.50 -5.48 -8.40
N LEU A 19 1.98 -5.29 -7.19
CA LEU A 19 2.72 -4.10 -6.79
C LEU A 19 3.85 -4.48 -5.85
N THR A 20 5.02 -3.85 -6.04
CA THR A 20 6.10 -3.97 -5.09
C THR A 20 5.93 -2.93 -3.99
N LEU A 21 6.57 -3.15 -2.83
CA LEU A 21 6.57 -2.16 -1.76
C LEU A 21 7.09 -0.81 -2.24
N LYS A 22 8.12 -0.84 -3.10
CA LYS A 22 8.69 0.38 -3.66
C LYS A 22 7.67 1.14 -4.50
N GLN A 23 6.93 0.43 -5.35
CA GLN A 23 5.89 1.04 -6.17
C GLN A 23 4.80 1.67 -5.32
N ILE A 24 4.39 0.98 -4.27
CA ILE A 24 3.37 1.50 -3.35
C ILE A 24 3.91 2.74 -2.64
N TYR A 25 5.14 2.66 -2.14
CA TYR A 25 5.77 3.79 -1.45
C TYR A 25 5.88 5.02 -2.36
N ASP A 26 6.41 4.82 -3.58
CA ASP A 26 6.59 5.93 -4.52
C ASP A 26 5.26 6.54 -4.91
N GLY A 27 4.24 5.72 -5.16
CA GLY A 27 2.92 6.21 -5.51
C GLY A 27 2.27 7.02 -4.40
N LEU A 28 2.42 6.58 -3.16
CA LEU A 28 1.85 7.29 -2.02
C LEU A 28 2.66 8.54 -1.66
N GLU A 29 3.97 8.50 -1.85
CA GLU A 29 4.81 9.67 -1.60
C GLU A 29 4.46 10.83 -2.52
N GLU A 30 4.04 10.53 -3.74
CA GLU A 30 3.62 11.55 -4.70
C GLU A 30 2.22 12.09 -4.42
N ASN A 31 1.46 11.45 -3.56
CA ASN A 31 0.09 11.85 -3.25
C ASN A 31 0.08 13.04 -2.31
N SER A 32 -0.42 14.18 -2.80
CA SER A 32 -0.45 15.42 -2.03
C SER A 32 -1.34 15.37 -0.79
N ASN A 33 -2.22 14.40 -0.70
CA ASN A 33 -3.10 14.23 0.47
C ASN A 33 -2.42 13.50 1.61
N ILE A 34 -1.21 12.99 1.40
CA ILE A 34 -0.46 12.28 2.42
C ILE A 34 0.62 13.19 2.96
N GLU A 35 0.54 13.48 4.25
CA GLU A 35 1.51 14.35 4.92
C GLU A 35 2.71 13.60 5.48
N MET A 36 2.58 12.29 5.62
CA MET A 36 3.64 11.45 6.15
C MET A 36 4.73 11.21 5.12
N THR A 37 5.97 11.19 5.57
CA THR A 37 7.12 10.90 4.71
C THR A 37 8.11 10.00 5.46
N GLY A 38 9.10 9.46 4.73
CA GLY A 38 10.19 8.70 5.30
C GLY A 38 9.74 7.43 6.01
N ASN A 39 10.33 7.17 7.17
CA ASN A 39 10.07 5.95 7.93
C ASN A 39 8.63 5.85 8.43
N THR A 40 8.01 6.97 8.73
CA THR A 40 6.61 6.99 9.17
C THR A 40 5.70 6.47 8.06
N LEU A 41 5.93 6.93 6.83
CA LEU A 41 5.15 6.48 5.68
C LEU A 41 5.39 4.99 5.43
N LYS A 42 6.64 4.54 5.45
CA LYS A 42 6.96 3.12 5.26
C LYS A 42 6.27 2.24 6.31
N HIS A 43 6.28 2.68 7.56
CA HIS A 43 5.66 1.94 8.64
C HIS A 43 4.14 1.82 8.43
N ARG A 44 3.51 2.91 8.04
CA ARG A 44 2.07 2.93 7.78
C ARG A 44 1.70 2.05 6.59
N ILE A 45 2.53 2.06 5.55
CA ILE A 45 2.31 1.21 4.38
C ILE A 45 2.36 -0.26 4.79
N ARG A 46 3.38 -0.66 5.56
CA ARG A 46 3.51 -2.05 6.02
C ARG A 46 2.32 -2.48 6.87
N SER A 47 1.87 -1.62 7.78
CA SER A 47 0.71 -1.91 8.62
C SER A 47 -0.54 -2.08 7.79
N SER A 48 -0.74 -1.22 6.79
CA SER A 48 -1.91 -1.28 5.91
C SER A 48 -1.88 -2.54 5.06
N ILE A 49 -0.73 -2.90 4.51
CA ILE A 49 -0.58 -4.12 3.72
C ILE A 49 -0.82 -5.35 4.58
N TYR A 50 -0.32 -5.33 5.81
CA TYR A 50 -0.57 -6.43 6.75
C TYR A 50 -2.07 -6.62 6.97
N SER A 51 -2.81 -5.53 7.17
CA SER A 51 -4.26 -5.59 7.33
C SER A 51 -4.96 -6.13 6.09
N LEU A 52 -4.54 -5.71 4.90
CA LEU A 52 -5.09 -6.21 3.65
C LEU A 52 -4.80 -7.70 3.47
N LYS A 53 -3.59 -8.12 3.81
CA LYS A 53 -3.19 -9.53 3.73
C LYS A 53 -4.01 -10.37 4.70
N LYS A 54 -4.20 -9.89 5.92
CA LYS A 54 -4.99 -10.57 6.94
C LYS A 54 -6.44 -10.71 6.53
N GLY A 55 -6.97 -9.71 5.82
CA GLY A 55 -8.34 -9.74 5.31
C GLY A 55 -8.49 -10.45 3.98
N ASN A 56 -7.43 -11.11 3.48
CA ASN A 56 -7.42 -11.85 2.22
C ASN A 56 -7.70 -10.97 0.99
N SER A 57 -7.35 -9.70 1.06
CA SER A 57 -7.48 -8.79 -0.09
C SER A 57 -6.25 -8.85 -0.99
N VAL A 58 -5.09 -9.17 -0.43
CA VAL A 58 -3.84 -9.32 -1.17
C VAL A 58 -3.04 -10.48 -0.58
N LYS A 59 -2.08 -10.99 -1.35
CA LYS A 59 -1.14 -12.00 -0.86
C LYS A 59 0.28 -11.59 -1.21
N ARG A 60 1.24 -12.02 -0.41
CA ARG A 60 2.65 -11.77 -0.68
C ARG A 60 3.19 -12.87 -1.61
N ILE A 61 3.76 -12.44 -2.74
CA ILE A 61 4.35 -13.37 -3.71
C ILE A 61 5.84 -13.56 -3.40
N THR A 62 6.54 -12.46 -3.17
CA THR A 62 7.95 -12.47 -2.78
C THR A 62 8.12 -11.55 -1.56
N ALA A 63 9.37 -11.41 -1.07
CA ALA A 63 9.64 -10.57 0.10
C ALA A 63 9.13 -9.13 -0.02
N ALA A 64 9.01 -8.62 -1.25
CA ALA A 64 8.63 -7.22 -1.47
C ALA A 64 7.52 -7.03 -2.50
N THR A 65 6.90 -8.11 -2.98
CA THR A 65 5.86 -8.03 -4.01
C THR A 65 4.57 -8.61 -3.50
N TYR A 66 3.47 -7.91 -3.76
CA TYR A 66 2.13 -8.31 -3.34
C TYR A 66 1.20 -8.36 -4.53
N GLN A 67 0.22 -9.24 -4.47
CA GLN A 67 -0.76 -9.44 -5.53
C GLN A 67 -2.16 -9.32 -4.99
N LYS A 68 -3.03 -8.68 -5.75
CA LYS A 68 -4.46 -8.60 -5.43
C LYS A 68 -5.10 -9.99 -5.56
N LEU A 69 -5.89 -10.37 -4.58
CA LEU A 69 -6.66 -11.61 -4.61
C LEU A 69 -8.03 -11.43 -5.25
#